data_3169137274bfc02e30ac73aa55cbbec2
#
_entry.id   3169137274bfc02e30ac73aa55cbbec2
#
_cell.length_a   1.000
_cell.length_b   1.000
_cell.length_c   1.000
_cell.angle_alpha   90.00
_cell.angle_beta   90.00
_cell.angle_gamma   90.00
#
_symmetry.space_group_name_H-M   'P 1'
#
loop_
_entity.id
_entity.type
_entity.pdbx_description
1 polymer ?
#
loop_
_entity_poly.entity_id
_entity_poly.type
_entity_poly.pdbx_seq_one_letter_code
_entity_poly.pdbx_strand_id
1 'polypeptide(L)'
;MARALRWLALGDSYTIGEGVAVAARWPAQLAAALREGGIAIENPRIIATTGWTTDELSAAMDAEEPLGEWDLVTLLIGVNNQYRGRSAEDYRGEFHGLLRRAIRLAGGRSGRMLALSIPDWGVTPFARASDRDPARIAEELDAYNAIAGALCQAHGVAFVDITAASRERGGEPAMLADDGLHPSAAMHARWAEAAFPVARRLLAAA
;
A
#
# COMPACT_ATOMS: atom_id res chain seq x y z
N MET A 1 -9.07 18.85 24.33
CA MET A 1 -7.99 18.33 23.48
C MET A 1 -8.61 17.87 22.17
N ALA A 2 -7.97 18.13 21.02
CA ALA A 2 -8.45 17.60 19.75
C ALA A 2 -8.37 16.06 19.79
N ARG A 3 -9.34 15.36 19.16
CA ARG A 3 -9.30 13.89 19.07
C ARG A 3 -8.11 13.44 18.21
N ALA A 4 -7.57 12.28 18.49
CA ALA A 4 -6.60 11.67 17.61
C ALA A 4 -7.24 11.32 16.23
N LEU A 5 -6.46 11.49 15.18
CA LEU A 5 -6.89 11.19 13.82
C LEU A 5 -7.01 9.67 13.61
N ARG A 6 -8.07 9.24 12.92
CA ARG A 6 -8.34 7.84 12.60
C ARG A 6 -7.80 7.50 11.23
N TRP A 7 -7.16 6.36 11.10
CA TRP A 7 -6.54 5.90 9.86
C TRP A 7 -7.01 4.49 9.47
N LEU A 8 -7.43 4.31 8.22
CA LEU A 8 -7.75 3.03 7.60
C LEU A 8 -6.68 2.69 6.55
N ALA A 9 -6.03 1.53 6.69
CA ALA A 9 -5.05 1.01 5.75
C ALA A 9 -5.63 -0.20 5.00
N LEU A 10 -5.76 -0.08 3.69
CA LEU A 10 -6.34 -1.08 2.79
C LEU A 10 -5.24 -1.73 1.95
N GLY A 11 -5.29 -3.06 1.78
CA GLY A 11 -4.27 -3.73 0.96
C GLY A 11 -4.27 -5.25 1.01
N ASP A 12 -3.07 -5.78 0.84
CA ASP A 12 -2.75 -7.21 0.82
C ASP A 12 -1.63 -7.57 1.81
N SER A 13 -0.80 -8.58 1.49
CA SER A 13 0.34 -8.99 2.33
C SER A 13 1.32 -7.86 2.63
N TYR A 14 1.49 -6.92 1.71
CA TYR A 14 2.37 -5.76 1.92
C TYR A 14 1.81 -4.76 2.93
N THR A 15 0.52 -4.73 3.14
CA THR A 15 -0.11 -3.85 4.14
C THR A 15 -0.31 -4.57 5.47
N ILE A 16 -0.77 -5.84 5.46
CA ILE A 16 -0.85 -6.63 6.70
C ILE A 16 0.52 -6.95 7.28
N GLY A 17 1.59 -6.87 6.46
CA GLY A 17 2.97 -7.11 6.87
C GLY A 17 3.23 -8.58 7.13
N GLU A 18 3.10 -9.40 6.06
CA GLU A 18 3.44 -10.82 6.13
C GLU A 18 4.90 -11.02 6.56
N GLY A 19 5.12 -11.92 7.50
CA GLY A 19 6.46 -12.25 8.01
C GLY A 19 7.06 -11.23 8.99
N VAL A 20 6.37 -10.13 9.34
CA VAL A 20 6.89 -9.14 10.29
C VAL A 20 5.94 -8.89 11.48
N ALA A 21 6.51 -8.52 12.62
CA ALA A 21 5.72 -8.14 13.79
C ALA A 21 4.83 -6.92 13.51
N VAL A 22 3.69 -6.81 14.20
CA VAL A 22 2.70 -5.73 14.01
C VAL A 22 3.33 -4.34 14.05
N ALA A 23 4.22 -4.08 15.01
CA ALA A 23 4.89 -2.78 15.16
C ALA A 23 5.90 -2.48 14.04
N ALA A 24 6.35 -3.49 13.30
CA ALA A 24 7.31 -3.38 12.20
C ALA A 24 6.66 -3.19 10.82
N ARG A 25 5.34 -3.28 10.71
CA ARG A 25 4.60 -3.03 9.48
C ARG A 25 4.70 -1.55 9.10
N TRP A 26 4.78 -1.25 7.79
CA TRP A 26 4.92 0.15 7.34
C TRP A 26 3.81 1.07 7.87
N PRO A 27 2.51 0.64 7.98
CA PRO A 27 1.52 1.53 8.54
C PRO A 27 1.76 1.84 10.02
N ALA A 28 2.21 0.86 10.82
CA ALA A 28 2.52 1.09 12.23
C ALA A 28 3.74 2.00 12.42
N GLN A 29 4.80 1.81 11.61
CA GLN A 29 5.99 2.64 11.63
C GLN A 29 5.69 4.08 11.19
N LEU A 30 4.87 4.26 10.14
CA LEU A 30 4.42 5.58 9.69
C LEU A 30 3.58 6.28 10.77
N ALA A 31 2.68 5.56 11.45
CA ALA A 31 1.91 6.13 12.57
C ALA A 31 2.81 6.59 13.72
N ALA A 32 3.85 5.82 14.05
CA ALA A 32 4.84 6.21 15.05
C ALA A 32 5.59 7.49 14.64
N ALA A 33 6.11 7.54 13.40
CA ALA A 33 6.80 8.71 12.88
C ALA A 33 5.91 9.97 12.83
N LEU A 34 4.63 9.82 12.45
CA LEU A 34 3.68 10.93 12.45
C LEU A 34 3.44 11.47 13.86
N ARG A 35 3.33 10.58 14.87
CA ARG A 35 3.20 10.99 16.29
C ARG A 35 4.45 11.71 16.79
N GLU A 36 5.63 11.21 16.48
CA GLU A 36 6.91 11.88 16.78
C GLU A 36 6.99 13.25 16.09
N GLY A 37 6.41 13.37 14.89
CA GLY A 37 6.26 14.64 14.15
C GLY A 37 5.16 15.56 14.67
N GLY A 38 4.51 15.23 15.82
CA GLY A 38 3.51 16.06 16.48
C GLY A 38 2.07 15.89 15.98
N ILE A 39 1.79 14.90 15.13
CA ILE A 39 0.44 14.60 14.65
C ILE A 39 -0.19 13.52 15.53
N ALA A 40 -1.26 13.87 16.26
CA ALA A 40 -2.01 12.91 17.07
C ALA A 40 -2.82 11.99 16.16
N ILE A 41 -2.32 10.78 15.90
CA ILE A 41 -2.95 9.75 15.06
C ILE A 41 -3.01 8.42 15.79
N GLU A 42 -4.13 7.71 15.64
CA GLU A 42 -4.29 6.35 16.16
C GLU A 42 -3.44 5.34 15.39
N ASN A 43 -3.29 4.14 15.94
CA ASN A 43 -2.78 3.03 15.13
C ASN A 43 -3.79 2.74 14.00
N PRO A 44 -3.31 2.44 12.79
CA PRO A 44 -4.22 2.19 11.68
C PRO A 44 -5.10 0.96 11.91
N ARG A 45 -6.40 1.07 11.60
CA ARG A 45 -7.21 -0.11 11.31
C ARG A 45 -6.74 -0.67 9.97
N ILE A 46 -6.45 -1.95 9.91
CA ILE A 46 -5.98 -2.61 8.69
C ILE A 46 -7.08 -3.54 8.18
N ILE A 47 -7.45 -3.40 6.89
CA ILE A 47 -8.22 -4.36 6.13
C ILE A 47 -7.31 -4.83 5.00
N ALA A 48 -6.63 -5.93 5.26
CA ALA A 48 -5.64 -6.51 4.36
C ALA A 48 -5.37 -7.96 4.74
N THR A 49 -5.17 -8.81 3.76
CA THR A 49 -4.79 -10.22 3.97
C THR A 49 -3.85 -10.66 2.86
N THR A 50 -2.92 -11.56 3.21
CA THR A 50 -1.99 -12.18 2.27
C THR A 50 -2.72 -12.84 1.11
N GLY A 51 -2.27 -12.57 -0.11
CA GLY A 51 -2.81 -13.15 -1.32
C GLY A 51 -3.98 -12.38 -1.95
N TRP A 52 -4.56 -11.39 -1.28
CA TRP A 52 -5.71 -10.68 -1.82
C TRP A 52 -5.41 -9.92 -3.10
N THR A 53 -6.34 -10.07 -4.05
CA THR A 53 -6.48 -9.25 -5.24
C THR A 53 -7.43 -8.07 -4.96
N THR A 54 -7.58 -7.17 -5.92
CA THR A 54 -8.44 -5.99 -5.82
C THR A 54 -9.90 -6.33 -5.53
N ASP A 55 -10.47 -7.36 -6.16
CA ASP A 55 -11.83 -7.82 -5.93
C ASP A 55 -12.01 -8.49 -4.56
N GLU A 56 -11.01 -9.28 -4.10
CA GLU A 56 -11.01 -9.89 -2.77
C GLU A 56 -10.95 -8.83 -1.66
N LEU A 57 -10.14 -7.78 -1.83
CA LEU A 57 -10.14 -6.63 -0.93
C LEU A 57 -11.50 -5.91 -0.93
N SER A 58 -12.10 -5.71 -2.10
CA SER A 58 -13.43 -5.08 -2.20
C SER A 58 -14.48 -5.89 -1.45
N ALA A 59 -14.50 -7.21 -1.62
CA ALA A 59 -15.43 -8.10 -0.92
C ALA A 59 -15.22 -8.09 0.60
N ALA A 60 -13.97 -8.05 1.06
CA ALA A 60 -13.67 -7.94 2.49
C ALA A 60 -14.15 -6.60 3.07
N MET A 61 -14.00 -5.50 2.33
CA MET A 61 -14.55 -4.21 2.75
C MET A 61 -16.08 -4.24 2.82
N ASP A 62 -16.78 -4.98 1.92
CA ASP A 62 -18.23 -5.14 1.97
C ASP A 62 -18.66 -5.91 3.21
N ALA A 63 -17.94 -6.95 3.58
CA ALA A 63 -18.22 -7.75 4.78
C ALA A 63 -18.04 -6.98 6.10
N GLU A 64 -17.25 -5.90 6.08
CA GLU A 64 -16.95 -5.07 7.24
C GLU A 64 -17.79 -3.77 7.31
N GLU A 65 -18.72 -3.55 6.36
CA GLU A 65 -19.61 -2.38 6.38
C GLU A 65 -20.56 -2.40 7.63
N PRO A 66 -20.86 -1.23 8.22
CA PRO A 66 -20.43 0.11 7.81
C PRO A 66 -19.02 0.46 8.29
N LEU A 67 -18.15 0.92 7.37
CA LEU A 67 -16.77 1.31 7.69
C LEU A 67 -16.65 2.73 8.27
N GLY A 68 -17.67 3.58 8.07
CA GLY A 68 -17.69 4.96 8.53
C GLY A 68 -16.68 5.86 7.80
N GLU A 69 -16.34 7.02 8.41
CA GLU A 69 -15.41 7.99 7.86
C GLU A 69 -14.06 7.97 8.59
N TRP A 70 -12.99 8.31 7.86
CA TRP A 70 -11.61 8.26 8.31
C TRP A 70 -10.89 9.58 8.00
N ASP A 71 -9.93 9.95 8.85
CA ASP A 71 -9.11 11.14 8.65
C ASP A 71 -7.96 10.90 7.67
N LEU A 72 -7.55 9.66 7.49
CA LEU A 72 -6.61 9.19 6.48
C LEU A 72 -7.07 7.82 5.98
N VAL A 73 -7.00 7.60 4.67
CA VAL A 73 -7.14 6.27 4.07
C VAL A 73 -5.94 6.00 3.19
N THR A 74 -5.35 4.80 3.30
CA THR A 74 -4.25 4.39 2.43
C THR A 74 -4.61 3.13 1.65
N LEU A 75 -4.08 2.99 0.43
CA LEU A 75 -4.33 1.86 -0.47
C LEU A 75 -3.02 1.37 -1.10
N LEU A 76 -2.69 0.09 -0.89
CA LEU A 76 -1.60 -0.63 -1.55
C LEU A 76 -2.10 -2.01 -1.92
N ILE A 77 -2.41 -2.22 -3.20
CA ILE A 77 -3.04 -3.45 -3.71
C ILE A 77 -2.70 -3.67 -5.18
N GLY A 78 -2.63 -4.91 -5.62
CA GLY A 78 -2.54 -5.27 -7.03
C GLY A 78 -1.42 -6.25 -7.37
N VAL A 79 -0.47 -6.52 -6.46
CA VAL A 79 0.59 -7.48 -6.73
C VAL A 79 0.02 -8.88 -7.04
N ASN A 80 -1.04 -9.29 -6.34
CA ASN A 80 -1.65 -10.60 -6.56
C ASN A 80 -2.47 -10.66 -7.86
N ASN A 81 -3.01 -9.53 -8.33
CA ASN A 81 -3.60 -9.45 -9.67
C ASN A 81 -2.53 -9.76 -10.73
N GLN A 82 -1.37 -9.09 -10.66
CA GLN A 82 -0.23 -9.33 -11.55
C GLN A 82 0.31 -10.75 -11.41
N TYR A 83 0.53 -11.22 -10.16
CA TYR A 83 1.02 -12.57 -9.89
C TYR A 83 0.12 -13.68 -10.48
N ARG A 84 -1.21 -13.49 -10.42
CA ARG A 84 -2.21 -14.40 -11.01
C ARG A 84 -2.44 -14.17 -12.51
N GLY A 85 -1.68 -13.27 -13.15
CA GLY A 85 -1.75 -13.01 -14.59
C GLY A 85 -3.03 -12.30 -15.04
N ARG A 86 -3.70 -11.55 -14.16
CA ARG A 86 -4.84 -10.72 -14.55
C ARG A 86 -4.40 -9.58 -15.48
N SER A 87 -5.28 -9.14 -16.36
CA SER A 87 -4.94 -8.07 -17.30
C SER A 87 -4.81 -6.71 -16.60
N ALA A 88 -3.97 -5.83 -17.16
CA ALA A 88 -3.86 -4.46 -16.70
C ALA A 88 -5.18 -3.68 -16.84
N GLU A 89 -6.02 -4.04 -17.80
CA GLU A 89 -7.33 -3.40 -18.01
C GLU A 89 -8.35 -3.82 -16.93
N ASP A 90 -8.39 -5.11 -16.54
CA ASP A 90 -9.21 -5.56 -15.42
C ASP A 90 -8.78 -4.84 -14.13
N TYR A 91 -7.46 -4.79 -13.89
CA TYR A 91 -6.89 -4.05 -12.75
C TYR A 91 -7.30 -2.57 -12.76
N ARG A 92 -7.30 -1.92 -13.92
CA ARG A 92 -7.73 -0.51 -14.04
C ARG A 92 -9.14 -0.30 -13.51
N GLY A 93 -10.09 -1.14 -13.93
CA GLY A 93 -11.49 -1.06 -13.50
C GLY A 93 -11.65 -1.29 -12.00
N GLU A 94 -11.03 -2.35 -11.50
CA GLU A 94 -11.12 -2.76 -10.10
C GLU A 94 -10.42 -1.77 -9.16
N PHE A 95 -9.20 -1.34 -9.50
CA PHE A 95 -8.46 -0.33 -8.73
C PHE A 95 -9.20 1.01 -8.69
N HIS A 96 -9.79 1.45 -9.83
CA HIS A 96 -10.59 2.67 -9.88
C HIS A 96 -11.81 2.58 -8.94
N GLY A 97 -12.48 1.43 -8.88
CA GLY A 97 -13.56 1.16 -7.95
C GLY A 97 -13.14 1.31 -6.49
N LEU A 98 -12.01 0.68 -6.12
CA LEU A 98 -11.41 0.77 -4.78
C LEU A 98 -10.97 2.20 -4.43
N LEU A 99 -10.31 2.91 -5.36
CA LEU A 99 -9.88 4.30 -5.17
C LEU A 99 -11.07 5.23 -4.85
N ARG A 100 -12.15 5.12 -5.63
CA ARG A 100 -13.37 5.90 -5.38
C ARG A 100 -14.02 5.55 -4.03
N ARG A 101 -13.98 4.28 -3.64
CA ARG A 101 -14.48 3.83 -2.35
C ARG A 101 -13.63 4.39 -1.21
N ALA A 102 -12.30 4.34 -1.33
CA ALA A 102 -11.36 4.90 -0.35
C ALA A 102 -11.55 6.43 -0.18
N ILE A 103 -11.76 7.17 -1.28
CA ILE A 103 -12.09 8.60 -1.23
C ILE A 103 -13.40 8.85 -0.45
N ARG A 104 -14.45 8.05 -0.66
CA ARG A 104 -15.69 8.17 0.12
C ARG A 104 -15.46 7.92 1.60
N LEU A 105 -14.66 6.89 1.95
CA LEU A 105 -14.28 6.61 3.34
C LEU A 105 -13.42 7.71 3.97
N ALA A 106 -12.72 8.50 3.16
CA ALA A 106 -12.03 9.72 3.59
C ALA A 106 -12.96 10.95 3.67
N GLY A 107 -14.28 10.75 3.72
CA GLY A 107 -15.28 11.82 3.75
C GLY A 107 -15.36 12.62 2.44
N GLY A 108 -15.10 11.98 1.30
CA GLY A 108 -15.06 12.61 -0.02
C GLY A 108 -13.80 13.46 -0.28
N ARG A 109 -12.85 13.50 0.65
CA ARG A 109 -11.64 14.34 0.59
C ARG A 109 -10.47 13.57 -0.02
N SER A 110 -10.21 13.74 -1.31
CA SER A 110 -9.05 13.11 -1.98
C SER A 110 -7.71 13.50 -1.33
N GLY A 111 -7.60 14.69 -0.77
CA GLY A 111 -6.45 15.14 0.03
C GLY A 111 -6.27 14.40 1.37
N ARG A 112 -7.13 13.46 1.71
CA ARG A 112 -7.02 12.55 2.86
C ARG A 112 -6.80 11.10 2.44
N MET A 113 -6.47 10.91 1.17
CA MET A 113 -6.18 9.62 0.57
C MET A 113 -4.73 9.58 0.09
N LEU A 114 -4.04 8.47 0.35
CA LEU A 114 -2.70 8.17 -0.11
C LEU A 114 -2.67 6.76 -0.71
N ALA A 115 -2.25 6.63 -1.95
CA ALA A 115 -1.94 5.34 -2.54
C ALA A 115 -0.43 5.12 -2.66
N LEU A 116 0.01 3.88 -2.57
CA LEU A 116 1.40 3.49 -2.76
C LEU A 116 1.52 2.61 -4.01
N SER A 117 2.66 2.71 -4.70
CA SER A 117 2.97 1.83 -5.83
C SER A 117 3.20 0.40 -5.34
N ILE A 118 2.98 -0.58 -6.23
CA ILE A 118 3.26 -1.99 -5.97
C ILE A 118 4.77 -2.18 -6.00
N PRO A 119 5.40 -2.75 -4.94
CA PRO A 119 6.83 -3.06 -4.95
C PRO A 119 7.16 -4.17 -5.95
N ASP A 120 8.38 -4.17 -6.47
CA ASP A 120 8.85 -5.15 -7.44
C ASP A 120 9.36 -6.41 -6.73
N TRP A 121 8.58 -7.49 -6.80
CA TRP A 121 8.99 -8.78 -6.26
C TRP A 121 9.94 -9.55 -7.18
N GLY A 122 10.08 -9.13 -8.46
CA GLY A 122 10.99 -9.74 -9.44
C GLY A 122 12.46 -9.70 -9.04
N VAL A 123 12.84 -8.78 -8.13
CA VAL A 123 14.22 -8.67 -7.62
C VAL A 123 14.53 -9.69 -6.50
N THR A 124 13.55 -10.42 -6.00
CA THR A 124 13.68 -11.27 -4.82
C THR A 124 14.28 -12.65 -5.14
N PRO A 125 14.87 -13.35 -4.13
CA PRO A 125 15.25 -14.75 -4.28
C PRO A 125 14.09 -15.67 -4.69
N PHE A 126 12.89 -15.40 -4.20
CA PHE A 126 11.68 -16.13 -4.58
C PHE A 126 11.41 -16.04 -6.09
N ALA A 127 11.51 -14.85 -6.68
CA ALA A 127 11.34 -14.68 -8.12
C ALA A 127 12.41 -15.45 -8.91
N ARG A 128 13.67 -15.37 -8.45
CA ARG A 128 14.79 -16.11 -9.08
C ARG A 128 14.63 -17.64 -9.02
N ALA A 129 13.94 -18.16 -8.00
CA ALA A 129 13.65 -19.59 -7.86
C ALA A 129 12.38 -20.01 -8.62
N SER A 130 11.62 -19.07 -9.17
CA SER A 130 10.43 -19.32 -9.99
C SER A 130 10.79 -19.42 -11.49
N ASP A 131 9.88 -19.96 -12.28
CA ASP A 131 10.02 -20.02 -13.75
C ASP A 131 9.65 -18.69 -14.44
N ARG A 132 9.44 -17.60 -13.67
CA ARG A 132 9.01 -16.31 -14.22
C ARG A 132 10.22 -15.42 -14.50
N ASP A 133 10.18 -14.77 -15.66
CA ASP A 133 11.19 -13.78 -16.06
C ASP A 133 11.07 -12.51 -15.19
N PRO A 134 12.11 -12.14 -14.41
CA PRO A 134 12.12 -10.92 -13.60
C PRO A 134 11.91 -9.64 -14.42
N ALA A 135 12.42 -9.58 -15.65
CA ALA A 135 12.23 -8.42 -16.53
C ALA A 135 10.75 -8.25 -16.89
N ARG A 136 10.07 -9.35 -17.21
CA ARG A 136 8.64 -9.34 -17.48
C ARG A 136 7.81 -8.97 -16.24
N ILE A 137 8.18 -9.45 -15.06
CA ILE A 137 7.54 -9.04 -13.81
C ILE A 137 7.64 -7.51 -13.65
N ALA A 138 8.83 -6.95 -13.85
CA ALA A 138 9.06 -5.52 -13.74
C ALA A 138 8.19 -4.72 -14.73
N GLU A 139 8.14 -5.13 -16.00
CA GLU A 139 7.30 -4.50 -17.05
C GLU A 139 5.80 -4.53 -16.70
N GLU A 140 5.31 -5.68 -16.25
CA GLU A 140 3.91 -5.85 -15.84
C GLU A 140 3.58 -4.96 -14.64
N LEU A 141 4.45 -4.88 -13.61
CA LEU A 141 4.27 -4.02 -12.45
C LEU A 141 4.36 -2.53 -12.82
N ASP A 142 5.22 -2.15 -13.75
CA ASP A 142 5.28 -0.77 -14.25
C ASP A 142 3.97 -0.36 -14.93
N ALA A 143 3.37 -1.26 -15.71
CA ALA A 143 2.06 -1.02 -16.32
C ALA A 143 0.95 -0.84 -15.27
N TYR A 144 0.92 -1.67 -14.22
CA TYR A 144 -0.02 -1.56 -13.11
C TYR A 144 0.18 -0.25 -12.34
N ASN A 145 1.43 0.08 -12.00
CA ASN A 145 1.77 1.30 -11.27
C ASN A 145 1.47 2.58 -12.07
N ALA A 146 1.69 2.55 -13.40
CA ALA A 146 1.32 3.65 -14.28
C ALA A 146 -0.21 3.89 -14.29
N ILE A 147 -1.01 2.80 -14.31
CA ILE A 147 -2.47 2.87 -14.21
C ILE A 147 -2.89 3.48 -12.87
N ALA A 148 -2.37 2.95 -11.76
CA ALA A 148 -2.69 3.43 -10.42
C ALA A 148 -2.31 4.91 -10.24
N GLY A 149 -1.10 5.29 -10.67
CA GLY A 149 -0.63 6.67 -10.62
C GLY A 149 -1.48 7.63 -11.45
N ALA A 150 -1.85 7.25 -12.68
CA ALA A 150 -2.72 8.06 -13.53
C ALA A 150 -4.12 8.24 -12.93
N LEU A 151 -4.70 7.18 -12.36
CA LEU A 151 -5.99 7.26 -11.67
C LEU A 151 -5.91 8.14 -10.42
N CYS A 152 -4.86 7.99 -9.62
CA CYS A 152 -4.63 8.85 -8.45
C CYS A 152 -4.51 10.32 -8.86
N GLN A 153 -3.74 10.63 -9.90
CA GLN A 153 -3.60 11.98 -10.43
C GLN A 153 -4.95 12.56 -10.89
N ALA A 154 -5.74 11.78 -11.63
CA ALA A 154 -7.05 12.21 -12.13
C ALA A 154 -8.04 12.53 -11.00
N HIS A 155 -7.90 11.88 -9.84
CA HIS A 155 -8.73 12.09 -8.66
C HIS A 155 -8.13 13.03 -7.62
N GLY A 156 -6.95 13.61 -7.84
CA GLY A 156 -6.26 14.47 -6.89
C GLY A 156 -5.78 13.73 -5.62
N VAL A 157 -5.50 12.44 -5.76
CA VAL A 157 -4.98 11.57 -4.69
C VAL A 157 -3.46 11.54 -4.75
N ALA A 158 -2.80 11.62 -3.60
CA ALA A 158 -1.36 11.47 -3.52
C ALA A 158 -0.95 10.02 -3.83
N PHE A 159 0.11 9.87 -4.64
CA PHE A 159 0.70 8.58 -4.99
C PHE A 159 2.18 8.56 -4.60
N VAL A 160 2.60 7.59 -3.80
CA VAL A 160 3.97 7.43 -3.32
C VAL A 160 4.62 6.24 -4.01
N ASP A 161 5.74 6.47 -4.66
CA ASP A 161 6.53 5.39 -5.25
C ASP A 161 7.37 4.69 -4.18
N ILE A 162 7.09 3.41 -3.95
CA ILE A 162 7.89 2.48 -3.14
C ILE A 162 8.54 1.39 -3.98
N THR A 163 8.23 1.33 -5.28
CA THR A 163 8.80 0.38 -6.24
C THR A 163 10.30 0.60 -6.39
N ALA A 164 10.74 1.88 -6.44
CA ALA A 164 12.15 2.22 -6.53
C ALA A 164 12.97 1.64 -5.37
N ALA A 165 12.46 1.73 -4.13
CA ALA A 165 13.13 1.18 -2.96
C ALA A 165 13.26 -0.35 -3.02
N SER A 166 12.24 -1.06 -3.55
CA SER A 166 12.30 -2.51 -3.74
C SER A 166 13.33 -2.88 -4.82
N ARG A 167 13.38 -2.16 -5.92
CA ARG A 167 14.36 -2.39 -7.01
C ARG A 167 15.79 -2.13 -6.57
N GLU A 168 15.99 -1.11 -5.74
CA GLU A 168 17.33 -0.76 -5.22
C GLU A 168 17.87 -1.85 -4.28
N ARG A 169 17.03 -2.37 -3.36
CA ARG A 169 17.49 -3.19 -2.25
C ARG A 169 16.70 -4.46 -1.98
N GLY A 170 15.60 -4.70 -2.69
CA GLY A 170 14.69 -5.83 -2.42
C GLY A 170 15.28 -7.22 -2.66
N GLY A 171 16.47 -7.32 -3.26
CA GLY A 171 17.22 -8.56 -3.37
C GLY A 171 18.17 -8.85 -2.18
N GLU A 172 18.35 -7.89 -1.25
CA GLU A 172 19.22 -8.05 -0.09
C GLU A 172 18.54 -8.85 1.02
N PRO A 173 19.21 -9.85 1.64
CA PRO A 173 18.60 -10.64 2.71
C PRO A 173 18.07 -9.80 3.87
N ALA A 174 18.72 -8.70 4.22
CA ALA A 174 18.29 -7.80 5.30
C ALA A 174 16.98 -7.07 4.98
N MET A 175 16.57 -7.00 3.71
CA MET A 175 15.35 -6.33 3.26
C MET A 175 14.17 -7.28 3.06
N LEU A 176 14.37 -8.58 3.28
CA LEU A 176 13.38 -9.64 3.11
C LEU A 176 13.07 -10.33 4.42
N ALA A 177 11.85 -10.80 4.56
CA ALA A 177 11.46 -11.77 5.57
C ALA A 177 12.06 -13.16 5.25
N ASP A 178 11.88 -14.11 6.17
CA ASP A 178 12.49 -15.45 6.08
C ASP A 178 12.04 -16.25 4.84
N ASP A 179 10.91 -15.91 4.24
CA ASP A 179 10.38 -16.55 3.04
C ASP A 179 11.10 -16.11 1.73
N GLY A 180 11.97 -15.12 1.80
CA GLY A 180 12.72 -14.61 0.65
C GLY A 180 11.86 -13.88 -0.40
N LEU A 181 10.63 -13.49 -0.05
CA LEU A 181 9.66 -12.79 -0.89
C LEU A 181 9.17 -11.51 -0.23
N HIS A 182 8.57 -11.64 0.96
CA HIS A 182 7.94 -10.51 1.64
C HIS A 182 8.99 -9.58 2.24
N PRO A 183 8.69 -8.28 2.34
CA PRO A 183 9.62 -7.28 2.87
C PRO A 183 9.84 -7.47 4.38
N SER A 184 11.09 -7.29 4.82
CA SER A 184 11.45 -7.25 6.23
C SER A 184 10.98 -5.96 6.91
N ALA A 185 11.12 -5.89 8.24
CA ALA A 185 10.94 -4.67 9.02
C ALA A 185 11.73 -3.48 8.48
N ALA A 186 12.95 -3.71 7.97
CA ALA A 186 13.80 -2.67 7.41
C ALA A 186 13.27 -2.12 6.07
N MET A 187 12.73 -2.97 5.20
CA MET A 187 12.07 -2.52 3.96
C MET A 187 10.78 -1.77 4.28
N HIS A 188 9.97 -2.26 5.22
CA HIS A 188 8.79 -1.55 5.70
C HIS A 188 9.11 -0.17 6.27
N ALA A 189 10.26 0.00 6.95
CA ALA A 189 10.74 1.30 7.42
C ALA A 189 10.99 2.27 6.24
N ARG A 190 11.64 1.81 5.17
CA ARG A 190 11.87 2.62 3.97
C ARG A 190 10.56 3.08 3.31
N TRP A 191 9.56 2.21 3.27
CA TRP A 191 8.25 2.60 2.75
C TRP A 191 7.54 3.64 3.63
N ALA A 192 7.64 3.49 4.96
CA ALA A 192 7.13 4.47 5.90
C ALA A 192 7.86 5.82 5.76
N GLU A 193 9.18 5.82 5.59
CA GLU A 193 10.00 7.01 5.34
C GLU A 193 9.58 7.72 4.05
N ALA A 194 9.36 6.98 2.95
CA ALA A 194 8.90 7.55 1.69
C ALA A 194 7.48 8.16 1.81
N ALA A 195 6.59 7.50 2.55
CA ALA A 195 5.22 7.97 2.75
C ALA A 195 5.10 9.14 3.75
N PHE A 196 6.04 9.26 4.69
CA PHE A 196 5.95 10.23 5.80
C PHE A 196 5.78 11.68 5.36
N PRO A 197 6.60 12.28 4.47
CA PRO A 197 6.47 13.68 4.08
C PRO A 197 5.13 13.96 3.41
N VAL A 198 4.61 12.98 2.66
CA VAL A 198 3.31 13.09 1.98
C VAL A 198 2.17 13.01 3.00
N ALA A 199 2.14 11.99 3.84
CA ALA A 199 1.12 11.81 4.86
C ALA A 199 1.07 13.01 5.82
N ARG A 200 2.24 13.50 6.26
CA ARG A 200 2.35 14.70 7.11
C ARG A 200 1.71 15.93 6.46
N ARG A 201 1.99 16.16 5.17
CA ARG A 201 1.40 17.29 4.43
C ARG A 201 -0.12 17.16 4.31
N LEU A 202 -0.62 15.96 3.98
CA LEU A 202 -2.06 15.70 3.86
C LEU A 202 -2.80 15.94 5.19
N LEU A 203 -2.17 15.59 6.31
CA LEU A 203 -2.76 15.71 7.64
C LEU A 203 -2.60 17.10 8.25
N ALA A 204 -1.59 17.88 7.85
CA ALA A 204 -1.40 19.26 8.32
C ALA A 204 -2.32 20.28 7.62
N ALA A 205 -2.87 19.96 6.45
CA ALA A 205 -3.75 20.81 5.66
C ALA A 205 -5.24 20.74 6.09
N ALA A 206 -5.51 20.37 7.35
CA ALA A 206 -6.85 20.16 7.90
C ALA A 206 -7.34 21.32 8.76
#